data_3dea557640707248c906581eef0ebcaa
#
_entry.id   3dea557640707248c906581eef0ebcaa
#
_cell.length_a   1.000
_cell.length_b   1.000
_cell.length_c   1.000
_cell.angle_alpha   90.00
_cell.angle_beta   90.00
_cell.angle_gamma   90.00
#
_symmetry.space_group_name_H-M   'P 1'
#
loop_
_entity.id
_entity.type
_entity.pdbx_description
1 polymer ?
#
loop_
_entity_poly.entity_id
_entity_poly.type
_entity_poly.pdbx_seq_one_letter_code
_entity_poly.pdbx_strand_id
1 'polypeptide(L)'
;MKALAALRPRDIQPFSTDDEPTVIQLFESFTAPLRGGRNGTQESTVATAKALHLLAPAFLPLWDNPIARAYGQFPMLAHNYVAFCWQMRKMAGALRPCLPNPDDCTVLKRLDEFSYAVYTQQWVQLGLA
;
A
#
# COMPACT_ATOMS: atom_id res chain seq x y z
N MET A 1 -5.01 -11.19 -15.27
CA MET A 1 -3.98 -10.13 -15.34
C MET A 1 -4.40 -8.88 -16.09
N LYS A 2 -5.53 -8.91 -16.77
CA LYS A 2 -6.07 -7.69 -17.41
C LYS A 2 -6.34 -6.57 -16.39
N ALA A 3 -6.87 -6.93 -15.21
CA ALA A 3 -7.14 -5.96 -14.16
C ALA A 3 -5.88 -5.23 -13.70
N LEU A 4 -4.78 -5.97 -13.52
CA LEU A 4 -3.52 -5.40 -13.07
C LEU A 4 -2.89 -4.49 -14.12
N ALA A 5 -2.96 -4.90 -15.39
CA ALA A 5 -2.47 -4.08 -16.50
C ALA A 5 -3.20 -2.74 -16.58
N ALA A 6 -4.51 -2.74 -16.30
CA ALA A 6 -5.30 -1.51 -16.28
C ALA A 6 -4.93 -0.59 -15.11
N LEU A 7 -4.49 -1.16 -13.98
CA LEU A 7 -4.13 -0.37 -12.79
C LEU A 7 -2.72 0.22 -12.86
N ARG A 8 -1.82 -0.42 -13.60
CA ARG A 8 -0.40 -0.04 -13.60
C ARG A 8 -0.14 1.45 -13.91
N PRO A 9 -0.80 2.07 -14.91
CA PRO A 9 -0.56 3.49 -15.20
C PRO A 9 -1.28 4.44 -14.26
N ARG A 10 -2.11 3.94 -13.35
CA ARG A 10 -2.94 4.78 -12.49
C ARG A 10 -2.17 5.26 -11.26
N ASP A 11 -2.59 6.42 -10.76
CA ASP A 11 -2.15 7.00 -9.51
C ASP A 11 -3.18 6.68 -8.41
N ILE A 12 -2.74 6.69 -7.14
CA ILE A 12 -3.61 6.40 -6.00
C ILE A 12 -4.72 7.43 -5.81
N GLN A 13 -4.52 8.68 -6.23
CA GLN A 13 -5.51 9.73 -6.01
C GLN A 13 -6.87 9.45 -6.64
N PRO A 14 -6.99 8.89 -7.85
CA PRO A 14 -8.31 8.55 -8.38
C PRO A 14 -8.89 7.25 -7.84
N PHE A 15 -8.30 6.64 -6.81
CA PHE A 15 -8.85 5.46 -6.17
C PHE A 15 -10.30 5.72 -5.76
N SER A 16 -11.21 4.81 -6.09
CA SER A 16 -12.64 4.97 -5.85
C SER A 16 -13.28 3.69 -5.34
N THR A 17 -14.55 3.77 -4.94
CA THR A 17 -15.31 2.59 -4.52
C THR A 17 -15.41 1.53 -5.62
N ASP A 18 -15.37 1.93 -6.89
CA ASP A 18 -15.40 0.99 -8.00
C ASP A 18 -14.13 0.14 -8.09
N ASP A 19 -13.02 0.62 -7.52
CA ASP A 19 -11.75 -0.10 -7.49
C ASP A 19 -11.68 -1.16 -6.39
N GLU A 20 -12.50 -1.03 -5.36
CA GLU A 20 -12.42 -1.90 -4.18
C GLU A 20 -12.54 -3.39 -4.50
N PRO A 21 -13.55 -3.83 -5.29
CA PRO A 21 -13.66 -5.26 -5.60
C PRO A 21 -12.44 -5.79 -6.36
N THR A 22 -11.93 -4.99 -7.29
CA THR A 22 -10.75 -5.37 -8.08
C THR A 22 -9.52 -5.55 -7.19
N VAL A 23 -9.29 -4.61 -6.29
CA VAL A 23 -8.13 -4.65 -5.38
C VAL A 23 -8.26 -5.82 -4.40
N ILE A 24 -9.45 -6.06 -3.86
CA ILE A 24 -9.70 -7.21 -2.97
C ILE A 24 -9.40 -8.51 -3.72
N GLN A 25 -9.91 -8.64 -4.93
CA GLN A 25 -9.71 -9.85 -5.73
C GLN A 25 -8.24 -10.08 -6.05
N LEU A 26 -7.51 -9.03 -6.44
CA LEU A 26 -6.08 -9.12 -6.70
C LEU A 26 -5.31 -9.50 -5.44
N PHE A 27 -5.62 -8.85 -4.33
CA PHE A 27 -4.96 -9.14 -3.06
C PHE A 27 -5.15 -10.60 -2.66
N GLU A 28 -6.37 -11.09 -2.69
CA GLU A 28 -6.66 -12.48 -2.33
C GLU A 28 -6.05 -13.48 -3.32
N SER A 29 -6.07 -13.17 -4.61
CA SER A 29 -5.50 -14.03 -5.65
C SER A 29 -3.98 -14.17 -5.50
N PHE A 30 -3.30 -13.09 -5.10
CA PHE A 30 -1.86 -13.12 -4.91
C PHE A 30 -1.48 -13.73 -3.56
N THR A 31 -2.34 -13.60 -2.56
CA THR A 31 -2.07 -14.16 -1.23
C THR A 31 -2.27 -15.67 -1.18
N ALA A 32 -3.26 -16.20 -1.89
CA ALA A 32 -3.63 -17.61 -1.84
C ALA A 32 -2.45 -18.56 -2.12
N PRO A 33 -1.65 -18.37 -3.20
CA PRO A 33 -0.49 -19.22 -3.42
C PRO A 33 0.58 -19.10 -2.34
N LEU A 34 0.70 -17.94 -1.70
CA LEU A 34 1.72 -17.69 -0.69
C LEU A 34 1.35 -18.30 0.66
N ARG A 35 0.06 -18.56 0.90
CA ARG A 35 -0.41 -19.19 2.14
C ARG A 35 0.05 -20.65 2.31
N GLY A 36 0.48 -21.30 1.24
CA GLY A 36 1.05 -22.64 1.30
C GLY A 36 2.43 -22.70 1.94
N GLY A 37 3.01 -21.55 2.29
CA GLY A 37 4.31 -21.46 2.92
C GLY A 37 4.28 -21.75 4.42
N ARG A 38 5.47 -21.87 4.99
CA ARG A 38 5.68 -22.33 6.38
C ARG A 38 5.08 -21.41 7.45
N ASN A 39 4.88 -20.16 7.19
CA ASN A 39 4.76 -19.15 8.23
C ASN A 39 3.41 -18.48 8.32
N GLY A 40 2.41 -19.06 7.72
CA GLY A 40 1.05 -18.58 7.87
C GLY A 40 0.78 -17.26 7.17
N THR A 41 -0.22 -16.55 7.65
CA THR A 41 -0.94 -15.56 6.89
C THR A 41 -0.27 -14.18 6.81
N GLN A 42 0.52 -13.79 7.83
CA GLN A 42 1.02 -12.40 7.88
C GLN A 42 2.16 -12.15 6.89
N GLU A 43 3.10 -13.05 6.80
CA GLU A 43 4.21 -12.91 5.85
C GLU A 43 3.72 -12.94 4.41
N SER A 44 2.71 -13.76 4.13
CA SER A 44 2.12 -13.82 2.80
C SER A 44 1.42 -12.51 2.43
N THR A 45 0.79 -11.82 3.38
CA THR A 45 0.13 -10.54 3.11
C THR A 45 1.12 -9.40 2.91
N VAL A 46 2.26 -9.42 3.59
CA VAL A 46 3.36 -8.48 3.31
C VAL A 46 3.92 -8.74 1.91
N ALA A 47 4.20 -10.00 1.57
CA ALA A 47 4.70 -10.38 0.26
C ALA A 47 3.71 -10.02 -0.85
N THR A 48 2.41 -10.19 -0.59
CA THR A 48 1.35 -9.81 -1.52
C THR A 48 1.41 -8.32 -1.83
N ALA A 49 1.49 -7.47 -0.80
CA ALA A 49 1.56 -6.03 -1.00
C ALA A 49 2.81 -5.63 -1.79
N LYS A 50 3.95 -6.28 -1.50
CA LYS A 50 5.18 -6.03 -2.27
C LYS A 50 5.02 -6.38 -3.74
N ALA A 51 4.43 -7.52 -4.04
CA ALA A 51 4.20 -7.94 -5.43
C ALA A 51 3.26 -6.98 -6.15
N LEU A 52 2.14 -6.62 -5.53
CA LEU A 52 1.18 -5.69 -6.11
C LEU A 52 1.80 -4.31 -6.32
N HIS A 53 2.57 -3.83 -5.35
CA HIS A 53 3.25 -2.54 -5.45
C HIS A 53 4.25 -2.53 -6.61
N LEU A 54 5.04 -3.58 -6.79
CA LEU A 54 5.97 -3.67 -7.90
C LEU A 54 5.28 -3.62 -9.26
N LEU A 55 4.07 -4.17 -9.33
CA LEU A 55 3.31 -4.24 -10.58
C LEU A 55 2.50 -2.98 -10.86
N ALA A 56 2.10 -2.23 -9.83
CA ALA A 56 1.37 -0.97 -9.96
C ALA A 56 1.84 0.03 -8.90
N PRO A 57 3.08 0.53 -9.02
CA PRO A 57 3.74 1.25 -7.92
C PRO A 57 3.13 2.61 -7.59
N ALA A 58 2.44 3.24 -8.53
CA ALA A 58 1.80 4.53 -8.27
C ALA A 58 0.39 4.38 -7.70
N PHE A 59 -0.20 3.19 -7.78
CA PHE A 59 -1.59 2.95 -7.42
C PHE A 59 -1.75 2.06 -6.18
N LEU A 60 -0.92 1.03 -6.05
CA LEU A 60 -1.06 0.04 -4.96
C LEU A 60 0.06 0.26 -3.93
N PRO A 61 -0.31 0.62 -2.67
CA PRO A 61 0.68 0.94 -1.66
C PRO A 61 1.37 -0.30 -1.08
N LEU A 62 2.51 -0.04 -0.47
CA LEU A 62 3.31 -1.04 0.22
C LEU A 62 3.03 -0.96 1.72
N TRP A 63 2.90 -2.10 2.38
CA TRP A 63 2.83 -2.16 3.84
C TRP A 63 3.67 -3.31 4.39
N ASP A 64 3.99 -3.19 5.67
CA ASP A 64 4.54 -4.26 6.50
C ASP A 64 3.81 -4.24 7.85
N ASN A 65 4.20 -5.11 8.77
CA ASN A 65 3.52 -5.20 10.07
C ASN A 65 3.52 -3.86 10.84
N PRO A 66 4.67 -3.19 11.02
CA PRO A 66 4.66 -1.91 11.74
C PRO A 66 3.83 -0.84 11.05
N ILE A 67 3.86 -0.76 9.74
CA ILE A 67 3.09 0.22 8.96
C ILE A 67 1.59 -0.06 9.11
N ALA A 68 1.18 -1.31 8.90
CA ALA A 68 -0.23 -1.68 9.01
C ALA A 68 -0.77 -1.38 10.42
N ARG A 69 0.01 -1.67 11.45
CA ARG A 69 -0.39 -1.38 12.83
C ARG A 69 -0.52 0.12 13.07
N ALA A 70 0.44 0.90 12.57
CA ALA A 70 0.43 2.35 12.74
C ALA A 70 -0.80 3.01 12.12
N TYR A 71 -1.27 2.49 10.99
CA TYR A 71 -2.45 3.00 10.32
C TYR A 71 -3.75 2.32 10.76
N GLY A 72 -3.69 1.45 11.76
CA GLY A 72 -4.88 0.78 12.29
C GLY A 72 -5.44 -0.33 11.41
N GLN A 73 -4.62 -0.88 10.52
CA GLN A 73 -5.04 -1.88 9.54
C GLN A 73 -4.48 -3.27 9.87
N PHE A 74 -4.66 -3.67 11.10
CA PHE A 74 -4.29 -5.01 11.55
C PHE A 74 -5.56 -5.74 12.06
N PRO A 75 -5.80 -7.00 11.70
CA PRO A 75 -4.96 -7.90 10.90
C PRO A 75 -4.91 -7.51 9.43
N MET A 76 -3.84 -7.93 8.75
CA MET A 76 -3.53 -7.51 7.38
C MET A 76 -4.30 -8.34 6.35
N LEU A 77 -5.59 -8.13 6.27
CA LEU A 77 -6.49 -8.82 5.35
C LEU A 77 -6.81 -7.94 4.14
N ALA A 78 -7.48 -8.51 3.14
CA ALA A 78 -7.80 -7.79 1.91
C ALA A 78 -8.60 -6.51 2.18
N HIS A 79 -9.62 -6.57 3.02
CA HIS A 79 -10.42 -5.38 3.32
C HIS A 79 -9.64 -4.33 4.11
N ASN A 80 -8.67 -4.74 4.92
CA ASN A 80 -7.76 -3.81 5.59
C ASN A 80 -6.82 -3.15 4.57
N TYR A 81 -6.40 -3.89 3.56
CA TYR A 81 -5.57 -3.32 2.48
C TYR A 81 -6.35 -2.25 1.71
N VAL A 82 -7.62 -2.48 1.41
CA VAL A 82 -8.48 -1.47 0.77
C VAL A 82 -8.59 -0.23 1.66
N ALA A 83 -8.81 -0.40 2.97
CA ALA A 83 -8.85 0.72 3.90
C ALA A 83 -7.53 1.49 3.91
N PHE A 84 -6.41 0.77 3.83
CA PHE A 84 -5.09 1.36 3.72
C PHE A 84 -4.93 2.16 2.41
N CYS A 85 -5.46 1.66 1.30
CA CYS A 85 -5.48 2.39 0.04
C CYS A 85 -6.21 3.73 0.19
N TRP A 86 -7.35 3.75 0.88
CA TRP A 86 -8.08 4.98 1.14
C TRP A 86 -7.26 5.96 1.98
N GLN A 87 -6.56 5.46 3.00
CA GLN A 87 -5.69 6.30 3.82
C GLN A 87 -4.55 6.90 2.98
N MET A 88 -3.93 6.09 2.13
CA MET A 88 -2.86 6.55 1.25
C MET A 88 -3.37 7.56 0.22
N ARG A 89 -4.57 7.35 -0.32
CA ARG A 89 -5.20 8.32 -1.22
C ARG A 89 -5.38 9.68 -0.54
N LYS A 90 -5.88 9.67 0.68
CA LYS A 90 -6.09 10.90 1.46
C LYS A 90 -4.75 11.61 1.70
N MET A 91 -3.75 10.88 2.13
CA MET A 91 -2.42 11.44 2.39
C MET A 91 -1.76 11.95 1.11
N ALA A 92 -1.93 11.24 0.00
CA ALA A 92 -1.40 11.66 -1.28
C ALA A 92 -2.01 13.00 -1.73
N GLY A 93 -3.32 13.17 -1.53
CA GLY A 93 -3.98 14.43 -1.84
C GLY A 93 -3.44 15.60 -1.02
N ALA A 94 -3.14 15.36 0.25
CA ALA A 94 -2.58 16.39 1.13
C ALA A 94 -1.11 16.67 0.81
N LEU A 95 -0.34 15.67 0.40
CA LEU A 95 1.09 15.80 0.19
C LEU A 95 1.47 16.36 -1.18
N ARG A 96 0.68 16.05 -2.22
CA ARG A 96 1.03 16.41 -3.60
C ARG A 96 1.35 17.88 -3.81
N PRO A 97 0.56 18.84 -3.25
CA PRO A 97 0.91 20.26 -3.42
C PRO A 97 2.23 20.67 -2.78
N CYS A 98 2.75 19.85 -1.85
CA CYS A 98 3.99 20.14 -1.14
C CYS A 98 5.22 19.56 -1.82
N LEU A 99 5.05 18.72 -2.84
CA LEU A 99 6.16 18.08 -3.53
C LEU A 99 6.70 18.99 -4.64
N PRO A 100 8.03 19.26 -4.64
CA PRO A 100 8.60 20.25 -5.57
C PRO A 100 8.72 19.75 -7.01
N ASN A 101 8.74 18.45 -7.25
CA ASN A 101 8.93 17.92 -8.60
C ASN A 101 8.32 16.52 -8.72
N PRO A 102 7.18 16.38 -9.41
CA PRO A 102 6.49 15.10 -9.50
C PRO A 102 7.12 14.11 -10.48
N ASP A 103 8.12 14.49 -11.24
CA ASP A 103 8.60 13.66 -12.36
C ASP A 103 9.54 12.54 -11.95
N ASP A 104 10.23 12.68 -10.80
CA ASP A 104 11.25 11.71 -10.38
C ASP A 104 10.70 10.60 -9.50
N CYS A 105 9.49 10.74 -8.96
CA CYS A 105 8.98 9.82 -7.95
C CYS A 105 7.49 9.98 -7.79
N THR A 106 6.77 8.87 -7.65
CA THR A 106 5.34 8.94 -7.38
C THR A 106 5.09 9.43 -5.95
N VAL A 107 3.91 10.03 -5.73
CA VAL A 107 3.50 10.44 -4.38
C VAL A 107 3.46 9.22 -3.47
N LEU A 108 2.98 8.09 -3.97
CA LEU A 108 2.88 6.87 -3.19
C LEU A 108 4.25 6.38 -2.74
N LYS A 109 5.26 6.49 -3.59
CA LYS A 109 6.64 6.14 -3.20
C LYS A 109 7.13 7.03 -2.06
N ARG A 110 6.83 8.32 -2.08
CA ARG A 110 7.17 9.22 -0.98
C ARG A 110 6.49 8.84 0.32
N LEU A 111 5.23 8.44 0.24
CA LEU A 111 4.50 7.97 1.42
C LEU A 111 5.08 6.66 1.95
N ASP A 112 5.47 5.75 1.05
CA ASP A 112 6.10 4.50 1.44
C ASP A 112 7.42 4.75 2.17
N GLU A 113 8.25 5.65 1.63
CA GLU A 113 9.52 6.02 2.25
C GLU A 113 9.31 6.63 3.64
N PHE A 114 8.34 7.53 3.77
CA PHE A 114 7.98 8.14 5.04
C PHE A 114 7.53 7.08 6.05
N SER A 115 6.60 6.24 5.66
CA SER A 115 6.05 5.21 6.56
C SER A 115 7.13 4.22 6.99
N TYR A 116 7.99 3.84 6.08
CA TYR A 116 9.11 2.94 6.37
C TYR A 116 10.09 3.57 7.36
N ALA A 117 10.47 4.84 7.12
CA ALA A 117 11.42 5.53 7.98
C ALA A 117 10.87 5.75 9.39
N VAL A 118 9.58 6.11 9.50
CA VAL A 118 8.96 6.44 10.79
C VAL A 118 8.55 5.18 11.55
N TYR A 119 7.83 4.27 10.90
CA TYR A 119 7.16 3.17 11.60
C TYR A 119 7.95 1.88 11.57
N THR A 120 8.63 1.56 10.48
CA THR A 120 9.39 0.30 10.37
C THR A 120 10.77 0.44 10.97
N GLN A 121 11.54 1.41 10.53
CA GLN A 121 12.93 1.59 10.97
C GLN A 121 13.07 2.52 12.17
N GLN A 122 12.07 3.36 12.43
CA GLN A 122 12.08 4.33 13.53
C GLN A 122 13.29 5.27 13.48
N TRP A 123 13.74 5.59 12.27
CA TRP A 123 14.83 6.53 12.04
C TRP A 123 14.42 7.97 12.39
N VAL A 124 13.13 8.27 12.28
CA VAL A 124 12.58 9.59 12.54
C VAL A 124 11.56 9.47 13.66
N GLN A 125 11.73 10.29 14.71
CA GLN A 125 10.75 10.41 15.77
C GLN A 125 9.86 11.60 15.48
N LEU A 126 8.55 11.39 15.55
CA LEU A 126 7.58 12.43 15.22
C LEU A 126 7.40 13.46 16.34
N GLY A 127 8.05 13.29 17.48
CA GLY A 127 7.91 14.19 18.61
C GLY A 127 6.51 14.20 19.22
N LEU A 128 5.73 13.21 18.93
CA LEU A 128 4.41 13.02 19.53
C LEU A 128 4.61 12.26 20.84
N ALA A 129 4.66 13.00 21.89
CA ALA A 129 4.76 12.41 23.23
C ALA A 129 3.48 11.67 23.59
#